data_54e41b7968402f7ade2569a8abe2c647
#
_entry.id   54e41b7968402f7ade2569a8abe2c647
#
_cell.length_a   1.000
_cell.length_b   1.000
_cell.length_c   1.000
_cell.angle_alpha   90.00
_cell.angle_beta   90.00
_cell.angle_gamma   90.00
#
_symmetry.space_group_name_H-M   'P 1'
#
loop_
_entity.id
_entity.type
_entity.pdbx_description
1 polymer ?
#
loop_
_entity_poly.entity_id
_entity_poly.type
_entity_poly.pdbx_seq_one_letter_code
_entity_poly.pdbx_strand_id
1 'polypeptide(L)'
;MDLAELEKLEEDLRGHIALLLPGARAAAGRLWSGGIEAHRMAARLDGIERQTRQGLGPGALSAHVQVQQLARDCQYLLARHTAEARR
;
A
#
# COMPACT_ATOMS: atom_id res chain seq x y z
N MET A 1 8.56 13.55 15.78
CA MET A 1 7.13 13.42 15.45
C MET A 1 6.41 12.72 16.60
N ASP A 2 5.36 13.29 17.12
CA ASP A 2 4.63 12.69 18.23
C ASP A 2 3.61 11.63 17.74
N LEU A 3 3.01 10.91 18.68
CA LEU A 3 2.09 9.83 18.35
C LEU A 3 0.84 10.33 17.63
N ALA A 4 0.32 11.50 18.01
CA ALA A 4 -0.87 12.06 17.36
C ALA A 4 -0.59 12.38 15.89
N GLU A 5 0.59 12.92 15.59
CA GLU A 5 1.01 13.19 14.22
C GLU A 5 1.16 11.89 13.41
N LEU A 6 1.72 10.85 14.03
CA LEU A 6 1.87 9.54 13.39
C LEU A 6 0.50 8.92 13.10
N GLU A 7 -0.44 9.03 14.03
CA GLU A 7 -1.80 8.51 13.84
C GLU A 7 -2.51 9.20 12.70
N LYS A 8 -2.36 10.52 12.60
CA LYS A 8 -2.96 11.26 11.50
C LYS A 8 -2.35 10.87 10.16
N LEU A 9 -1.03 10.75 10.12
CA LEU A 9 -0.33 10.36 8.91
C LEU A 9 -0.71 8.94 8.48
N GLU A 10 -0.84 8.02 9.44
CA GLU A 10 -1.30 6.66 9.17
C GLU A 10 -2.70 6.66 8.55
N GLU A 11 -3.61 7.45 9.11
CA GLU A 11 -4.98 7.55 8.60
C GLU A 11 -4.99 8.09 7.17
N ASP A 12 -4.21 9.13 6.90
CA ASP A 12 -4.11 9.71 5.57
C ASP A 12 -3.55 8.69 4.56
N LEU A 13 -2.49 7.97 4.93
CA LEU A 13 -1.89 6.97 4.05
C LEU A 13 -2.84 5.80 3.78
N ARG A 14 -3.57 5.35 4.79
CA ARG A 14 -4.58 4.30 4.60
C ARG A 14 -5.67 4.74 3.64
N GLY A 15 -6.10 6.00 3.72
CA GLY A 15 -7.07 6.55 2.80
C GLY A 15 -6.58 6.56 1.36
N HIS A 16 -5.33 6.94 1.15
CA HIS A 16 -4.71 6.91 -0.19
C HIS A 16 -4.61 5.49 -0.72
N ILE A 17 -4.20 4.55 0.11
CA ILE A 17 -4.09 3.14 -0.28
C ILE A 17 -5.47 2.60 -0.65
N ALA A 18 -6.49 2.91 0.13
CA ALA A 18 -7.87 2.46 -0.15
C ALA A 18 -8.37 2.97 -1.51
N LEU A 19 -7.97 4.18 -1.89
CA LEU A 19 -8.34 4.74 -3.19
C LEU A 19 -7.59 4.08 -4.36
N LEU A 20 -6.33 3.73 -4.15
CA LEU A 20 -5.46 3.24 -5.22
C LEU A 20 -5.50 1.72 -5.40
N LEU A 21 -5.80 0.98 -4.34
CA LEU A 21 -5.73 -0.48 -4.34
C LEU A 21 -6.65 -1.14 -5.37
N PRO A 22 -7.93 -0.73 -5.51
CA PRO A 22 -8.82 -1.36 -6.50
C PRO A 22 -8.30 -1.24 -7.94
N GLY A 23 -7.74 -0.09 -8.30
CA GLY A 23 -7.15 0.11 -9.63
C GLY A 23 -5.94 -0.79 -9.86
N ALA A 24 -5.09 -0.94 -8.83
CA ALA A 24 -3.94 -1.83 -8.90
C ALA A 24 -4.36 -3.28 -9.05
N ARG A 25 -5.41 -3.70 -8.34
CA ARG A 25 -5.94 -5.07 -8.47
C ARG A 25 -6.53 -5.30 -9.86
N ALA A 26 -7.23 -4.32 -10.41
CA ALA A 26 -7.74 -4.42 -11.78
C ALA A 26 -6.60 -4.55 -12.79
N ALA A 27 -5.53 -3.78 -12.62
CA ALA A 27 -4.34 -3.88 -13.48
C ALA A 27 -3.68 -5.26 -13.36
N ALA A 28 -3.57 -5.79 -12.13
CA ALA A 28 -3.02 -7.12 -11.90
C ALA A 28 -3.84 -8.20 -12.61
N GLY A 29 -5.17 -8.05 -12.61
CA GLY A 29 -6.08 -8.98 -13.28
C GLY A 29 -5.92 -9.00 -14.79
N ARG A 30 -5.32 -7.96 -15.39
CA ARG A 30 -5.04 -7.92 -16.83
C ARG A 30 -3.73 -8.58 -17.22
N LEU A 31 -2.90 -8.94 -16.24
CA LEU A 31 -1.67 -9.65 -16.50
C LEU A 31 -1.96 -11.14 -16.76
N TRP A 32 -1.08 -11.79 -17.52
CA TRP A 32 -1.20 -13.22 -17.76
C TRP A 32 -1.06 -13.97 -16.44
N SER A 33 -2.12 -14.67 -16.04
CA SER A 33 -2.25 -15.29 -14.72
C SER A 33 -1.21 -16.38 -14.44
N GLY A 34 -0.63 -16.98 -15.46
CA GLY A 34 0.45 -17.96 -15.31
C GLY A 34 1.83 -17.36 -15.17
N GLY A 35 1.97 -16.04 -15.29
CA GLY A 35 3.27 -15.39 -15.28
C GLY A 35 3.77 -15.05 -13.89
N ILE A 36 5.10 -14.96 -13.76
CA ILE A 36 5.76 -14.57 -12.51
C ILE A 36 5.36 -13.17 -12.11
N GLU A 37 5.22 -12.26 -13.07
CA GLU A 37 4.84 -10.88 -12.81
C GLU A 37 3.47 -10.78 -12.15
N ALA A 38 2.49 -11.55 -12.63
CA ALA A 38 1.17 -11.59 -12.04
C ALA A 38 1.21 -12.09 -10.60
N HIS A 39 1.98 -13.14 -10.34
CA HIS A 39 2.16 -13.70 -9.00
C HIS A 39 2.82 -12.70 -8.05
N ARG A 40 3.86 -12.03 -8.51
CA ARG A 40 4.57 -11.03 -7.69
C ARG A 40 3.67 -9.85 -7.36
N MET A 41 2.92 -9.39 -8.33
CA MET A 41 2.01 -8.26 -8.12
C MET A 41 0.88 -8.63 -7.17
N ALA A 42 0.27 -9.80 -7.35
CA ALA A 42 -0.77 -10.27 -6.46
C ALA A 42 -0.26 -10.41 -5.02
N ALA A 43 0.92 -10.99 -4.83
CA ALA A 43 1.52 -11.14 -3.51
C ALA A 43 1.81 -9.77 -2.87
N ARG A 44 2.29 -8.82 -3.65
CA ARG A 44 2.57 -7.47 -3.16
C ARG A 44 1.28 -6.77 -2.72
N LEU A 45 0.22 -6.86 -3.53
CA LEU A 45 -1.07 -6.25 -3.21
C LEU A 45 -1.70 -6.89 -1.98
N ASP A 46 -1.60 -8.21 -1.84
CA ASP A 46 -2.08 -8.90 -0.63
C ASP A 46 -1.31 -8.45 0.60
N GLY A 47 -0.01 -8.25 0.49
CA GLY A 47 0.81 -7.72 1.57
C GLY A 47 0.40 -6.31 1.98
N ILE A 48 0.14 -5.45 1.00
CA ILE A 48 -0.34 -4.09 1.24
C ILE A 48 -1.69 -4.11 1.97
N GLU A 49 -2.61 -4.96 1.51
CA GLU A 49 -3.92 -5.08 2.14
C GLU A 49 -3.81 -5.53 3.59
N ARG A 50 -2.97 -6.53 3.87
CA ARG A 50 -2.74 -6.97 5.25
C ARG A 50 -2.15 -5.87 6.11
N GLN A 51 -1.20 -5.11 5.56
CA GLN A 51 -0.54 -4.02 6.27
C GLN A 51 -1.55 -2.94 6.65
N THR A 52 -2.51 -2.62 5.77
CA THR A 52 -3.52 -1.61 6.07
C THR A 52 -4.51 -2.03 7.15
N ARG A 53 -4.66 -3.33 7.38
CA ARG A 53 -5.54 -3.83 8.43
C ARG A 53 -4.90 -3.79 9.81
N GLN A 54 -3.58 -3.68 9.87
CA GLN A 54 -2.86 -3.60 11.14
C GLN A 54 -2.94 -2.18 11.69
N GLY A 55 -3.25 -2.05 12.98
CA GLY A 55 -3.17 -0.77 13.65
C GLY A 55 -1.72 -0.42 13.95
N LEU A 56 -1.48 0.79 14.46
CA LEU A 56 -0.15 1.17 14.93
C LEU A 56 0.22 0.27 16.12
N GLY A 57 1.43 -0.24 16.09
CA GLY A 57 1.93 -1.05 17.18
C GLY A 57 2.17 -0.22 18.44
N PRO A 58 2.38 -0.88 19.59
CA PRO A 58 2.66 -0.17 20.82
C PRO A 58 4.02 0.52 20.76
N GLY A 59 4.07 1.73 21.26
CA GLY A 59 5.29 2.52 21.32
C GLY A 59 5.56 3.31 20.04
N ALA A 60 6.28 4.42 20.22
CA ALA A 60 6.54 5.37 19.14
C ALA A 60 7.41 4.78 18.01
N LEU A 61 8.37 3.93 18.35
CA LEU A 61 9.25 3.32 17.35
C LEU A 61 8.48 2.39 16.42
N SER A 62 7.63 1.54 17.01
CA SER A 62 6.80 0.61 16.25
C SER A 62 5.82 1.35 15.34
N ALA A 63 5.19 2.39 15.85
CA ALA A 63 4.28 3.23 15.08
C ALA A 63 5.01 3.91 13.91
N HIS A 64 6.20 4.39 14.15
CA HIS A 64 7.01 5.05 13.13
C HIS A 64 7.37 4.09 11.99
N VAL A 65 7.79 2.88 12.33
CA VAL A 65 8.12 1.84 11.33
C VAL A 65 6.89 1.49 10.50
N GLN A 66 5.73 1.36 11.13
CA GLN A 66 4.48 1.05 10.40
C GLN A 66 4.08 2.17 9.44
N VAL A 67 4.21 3.43 9.87
CA VAL A 67 3.92 4.57 9.00
C VAL A 67 4.86 4.59 7.81
N GLN A 68 6.15 4.31 8.02
CA GLN A 68 7.11 4.22 6.93
C GLN A 68 6.72 3.12 5.93
N GLN A 69 6.27 1.98 6.43
CA GLN A 69 5.85 0.89 5.55
C GLN A 69 4.62 1.26 4.73
N LEU A 70 3.64 1.91 5.36
CA LEU A 70 2.46 2.40 4.65
C LEU A 70 2.84 3.43 3.58
N ALA A 71 3.81 4.29 3.86
CA ALA A 71 4.29 5.26 2.89
C ALA A 71 4.91 4.56 1.67
N ARG A 72 5.69 3.52 1.88
CA ARG A 72 6.28 2.72 0.79
C ARG A 72 5.19 2.03 -0.03
N ASP A 73 4.18 1.49 0.64
CA ASP A 73 3.05 0.85 -0.03
C ASP A 73 2.31 1.85 -0.90
N CYS A 74 2.07 3.04 -0.38
CA CYS A 74 1.42 4.12 -1.11
C CYS A 74 2.25 4.53 -2.34
N GLN A 75 3.56 4.67 -2.19
CA GLN A 75 4.47 4.99 -3.30
C GLN A 75 4.41 3.92 -4.40
N TYR A 76 4.39 2.66 -4.00
CA TYR A 76 4.27 1.55 -4.96
C TYR A 76 2.97 1.67 -5.77
N LEU A 77 1.85 1.88 -5.08
CA LEU A 77 0.54 2.01 -5.73
C LEU A 77 0.47 3.23 -6.65
N LEU A 78 1.03 4.36 -6.23
CA LEU A 78 1.09 5.57 -7.05
C LEU A 78 1.90 5.35 -8.32
N ALA A 79 3.04 4.67 -8.21
CA ALA A 79 3.87 4.36 -9.37
C ALA A 79 3.12 3.47 -10.36
N ARG A 80 2.38 2.48 -9.87
CA ARG A 80 1.58 1.60 -10.73
C ARG A 80 0.43 2.37 -11.37
N HIS A 81 -0.23 3.23 -10.62
CA HIS A 81 -1.33 4.06 -11.13
C HIS A 81 -0.83 4.99 -12.25
N THR A 82 0.31 5.63 -12.04
CA THR A 82 0.91 6.53 -13.04
C THR A 82 1.28 5.75 -14.31
N ALA A 83 1.87 4.57 -14.16
CA ALA A 83 2.24 3.73 -15.31
C ALA A 83 0.99 3.31 -16.10
N GLU A 84 -0.11 2.94 -15.42
CA GLU A 84 -1.36 2.59 -16.08
C GLU A 84 -1.96 3.76 -16.84
N ALA A 85 -1.91 4.96 -16.26
CA ALA A 85 -2.48 6.15 -16.87
C ALA A 85 -1.74 6.59 -18.15
N ARG A 86 -0.49 6.16 -18.29
CA ARG A 86 0.35 6.49 -19.47
C ARG A 86 0.19 5.52 -20.63
N ARG A 87 -0.54 4.46 -20.48
CA ARG A 87 -0.77 3.48 -21.53
C ARG A 87 -1.82 3.92 -22.53
#